data_fd1e1f16d1f37e10eb707ab5678142c3
#
_entry.id   fd1e1f16d1f37e10eb707ab5678142c3
#
_cell.length_a   1.000
_cell.length_b   1.000
_cell.length_c   1.000
_cell.angle_alpha   90.00
_cell.angle_beta   90.00
_cell.angle_gamma   90.00
#
_symmetry.space_group_name_H-M   'P 1'
#
loop_
_entity.id
_entity.type
_entity.pdbx_description
1 polymer ?
#
loop_
_entity_poly.entity_id
_entity_poly.type
_entity_poly.pdbx_seq_one_letter_code
_entity_poly.pdbx_strand_id
1 'polypeptide(L)'
;MAQPIAVSKSIRRAVESDGGISNISTQEMYREILERLGEDPERDGLLQTPARVEKSMAFLTKGYNEDPSKILRGAMFDVDYDEMVIVKDIEMFSLCEHHMLPFFGKVHVAYIPKGKVIGLSKIPRLVEVFARRLQVQERLTRQIADTIQEAISPQGVGVVIEARHLCMMMRGIEKQNSSTVTSAMVGCFRQKETRAEFLSLVRQSGNASL
;
A
#
# COMPACT_ATOMS: atom_id res chain seq x y z
N MET A 1 -21.92 -20.36 -14.69
CA MET A 1 -21.48 -20.72 -13.32
C MET A 1 -20.21 -21.52 -13.46
N ALA A 2 -19.06 -21.03 -12.93
CA ALA A 2 -17.82 -21.80 -12.93
C ALA A 2 -18.00 -23.02 -12.01
N GLN A 3 -17.58 -24.19 -12.46
CA GLN A 3 -17.61 -25.40 -11.64
C GLN A 3 -16.62 -25.23 -10.45
N PRO A 4 -16.95 -25.69 -9.24
CA PRO A 4 -16.02 -25.63 -8.12
C PRO A 4 -14.77 -26.46 -8.42
N ILE A 5 -13.62 -25.83 -8.29
CA ILE A 5 -12.30 -26.45 -8.52
C ILE A 5 -12.08 -27.55 -7.47
N ALA A 6 -11.83 -28.77 -7.91
CA ALA A 6 -11.64 -29.91 -7.01
C ALA A 6 -10.31 -29.78 -6.22
N VAL A 7 -10.32 -30.17 -4.93
CA VAL A 7 -9.10 -30.20 -4.11
C VAL A 7 -8.16 -31.29 -4.64
N SER A 8 -6.86 -30.96 -4.85
CA SER A 8 -5.89 -31.91 -5.35
C SER A 8 -5.60 -33.05 -4.36
N LYS A 9 -5.02 -34.14 -4.87
CA LYS A 9 -4.65 -35.32 -4.06
C LYS A 9 -3.57 -34.99 -3.02
N SER A 10 -2.69 -34.00 -3.29
CA SER A 10 -1.61 -33.61 -2.36
C SER A 10 -2.14 -32.93 -1.10
N ILE A 11 -3.05 -31.95 -1.26
CA ILE A 11 -3.71 -31.31 -0.10
C ILE A 11 -4.65 -32.25 0.64
N ARG A 12 -5.38 -33.13 -0.06
CA ARG A 12 -6.19 -34.17 0.62
C ARG A 12 -5.34 -35.06 1.51
N ARG A 13 -4.19 -35.53 1.03
CA ARG A 13 -3.26 -36.35 1.83
C ARG A 13 -2.72 -35.59 3.05
N ALA A 14 -2.35 -34.31 2.90
CA ALA A 14 -1.85 -33.51 4.03
C ALA A 14 -2.94 -33.26 5.08
N VAL A 15 -4.19 -33.04 4.67
CA VAL A 15 -5.33 -32.86 5.60
C VAL A 15 -5.72 -34.17 6.28
N GLU A 16 -5.60 -35.32 5.60
CA GLU A 16 -5.96 -36.65 6.13
C GLU A 16 -4.88 -37.22 7.09
N SER A 17 -3.59 -36.82 6.91
CA SER A 17 -2.49 -37.43 7.66
C SER A 17 -2.19 -36.80 9.01
N ASP A 18 -2.58 -35.56 9.30
CA ASP A 18 -2.16 -34.88 10.54
C ASP A 18 -3.01 -33.65 10.99
N GLY A 19 -4.32 -33.76 10.89
CA GLY A 19 -5.22 -32.90 11.65
C GLY A 19 -5.30 -31.41 11.28
N GLY A 20 -4.80 -30.93 10.10
CA GLY A 20 -5.07 -29.56 9.67
C GLY A 20 -4.17 -28.98 8.60
N ILE A 21 -4.69 -27.94 7.94
CA ILE A 21 -4.02 -27.10 6.93
C ILE A 21 -2.75 -26.41 7.50
N SER A 22 -2.56 -26.39 8.81
CA SER A 22 -1.45 -25.71 9.51
C SER A 22 -0.04 -26.25 9.16
N ASN A 23 0.07 -27.44 8.59
CA ASN A 23 1.35 -28.08 8.26
C ASN A 23 1.73 -27.92 6.77
N ILE A 24 0.88 -27.26 5.94
CA ILE A 24 1.18 -27.05 4.52
C ILE A 24 1.97 -25.74 4.39
N SER A 25 3.15 -25.82 3.80
CA SER A 25 3.96 -24.62 3.53
C SER A 25 3.31 -23.70 2.50
N THR A 26 3.64 -22.40 2.56
CA THR A 26 3.17 -21.43 1.57
C THR A 26 3.54 -21.83 0.15
N GLN A 27 4.71 -22.43 -0.06
CA GLN A 27 5.15 -22.91 -1.37
C GLN A 27 4.29 -24.06 -1.89
N GLU A 28 3.92 -24.99 -1.04
CA GLU A 28 2.99 -26.08 -1.41
C GLU A 28 1.60 -25.54 -1.77
N MET A 29 1.11 -24.52 -1.07
CA MET A 29 -0.13 -23.85 -1.44
C MET A 29 -0.06 -23.20 -2.83
N TYR A 30 1.05 -22.50 -3.15
CA TYR A 30 1.24 -21.93 -4.49
C TYR A 30 1.40 -22.97 -5.58
N ARG A 31 2.05 -24.12 -5.30
CA ARG A 31 2.11 -25.25 -6.21
C ARG A 31 0.71 -25.77 -6.52
N GLU A 32 -0.11 -25.99 -5.52
CA GLU A 32 -1.51 -26.39 -5.69
C GLU A 32 -2.32 -25.39 -6.52
N ILE A 33 -2.08 -24.06 -6.31
CA ILE A 33 -2.73 -23.04 -7.12
C ILE A 33 -2.36 -23.19 -8.60
N LEU A 34 -1.08 -23.45 -8.93
CA LEU A 34 -0.64 -23.67 -10.31
C LEU A 34 -1.35 -24.88 -10.95
N GLU A 35 -1.44 -26.01 -10.23
CA GLU A 35 -2.15 -27.20 -10.68
C GLU A 35 -3.63 -26.90 -10.97
N ARG A 36 -4.30 -26.12 -10.09
CA ARG A 36 -5.71 -25.72 -10.26
C ARG A 36 -5.96 -24.75 -11.40
N LEU A 37 -4.94 -23.98 -11.78
CA LEU A 37 -4.98 -23.12 -12.96
C LEU A 37 -4.82 -23.93 -14.26
N GLY A 38 -4.50 -25.24 -14.18
CA GLY A 38 -4.27 -26.10 -15.32
C GLY A 38 -2.82 -26.12 -15.79
N GLU A 39 -1.89 -25.60 -14.99
CA GLU A 39 -0.46 -25.56 -15.28
C GLU A 39 0.25 -26.80 -14.74
N ASP A 40 1.38 -27.16 -15.36
CA ASP A 40 2.31 -28.18 -14.86
C ASP A 40 3.39 -27.49 -13.99
N PRO A 41 3.33 -27.62 -12.65
CA PRO A 41 4.31 -27.00 -11.76
C PRO A 41 5.72 -27.57 -11.89
N GLU A 42 5.88 -28.74 -12.56
CA GLU A 42 7.18 -29.37 -12.79
C GLU A 42 7.89 -28.86 -14.06
N ARG A 43 7.21 -28.09 -14.92
CA ARG A 43 7.87 -27.50 -16.08
C ARG A 43 8.90 -26.45 -15.67
N ASP A 44 10.02 -26.36 -16.37
CA ASP A 44 11.20 -25.53 -16.05
C ASP A 44 10.85 -24.09 -15.64
N GLY A 45 9.91 -23.44 -16.33
CA GLY A 45 9.50 -22.06 -16.05
C GLY A 45 8.77 -21.89 -14.71
N LEU A 46 8.19 -22.95 -14.15
CA LEU A 46 7.37 -22.91 -12.94
C LEU A 46 8.01 -23.55 -11.71
N LEU A 47 9.07 -24.34 -11.85
CA LEU A 47 9.75 -25.01 -10.73
C LEU A 47 10.08 -24.07 -9.57
N GLN A 48 10.51 -22.86 -9.86
CA GLN A 48 10.88 -21.87 -8.84
C GLN A 48 9.75 -20.88 -8.50
N THR A 49 8.59 -20.97 -9.17
CA THR A 49 7.50 -20.01 -9.01
C THR A 49 6.92 -20.01 -7.59
N PRO A 50 6.67 -21.14 -6.93
CA PRO A 50 6.19 -21.13 -5.55
C PRO A 50 7.09 -20.34 -4.59
N ALA A 51 8.41 -20.59 -4.65
CA ALA A 51 9.39 -19.90 -3.82
C ALA A 51 9.51 -18.39 -4.15
N ARG A 52 9.42 -18.05 -5.44
CA ARG A 52 9.46 -16.63 -5.89
C ARG A 52 8.21 -15.88 -5.45
N VAL A 53 7.03 -16.48 -5.56
CA VAL A 53 5.76 -15.84 -5.14
C VAL A 53 5.75 -15.66 -3.63
N GLU A 54 6.18 -16.65 -2.84
CA GLU A 54 6.30 -16.53 -1.39
C GLU A 54 7.18 -15.33 -0.99
N LYS A 55 8.39 -15.22 -1.57
CA LYS A 55 9.29 -14.08 -1.32
C LYS A 55 8.67 -12.74 -1.73
N SER A 56 8.00 -12.71 -2.87
CA SER A 56 7.33 -11.50 -3.37
C SER A 56 6.21 -11.06 -2.43
N MET A 57 5.38 -11.99 -1.99
CA MET A 57 4.30 -11.71 -1.06
C MET A 57 4.81 -11.26 0.31
N ALA A 58 5.86 -11.90 0.83
CA ALA A 58 6.51 -11.47 2.08
C ALA A 58 7.04 -10.03 1.97
N PHE A 59 7.66 -9.66 0.83
CA PHE A 59 8.12 -8.29 0.59
C PHE A 59 6.96 -7.30 0.45
N LEU A 60 5.94 -7.65 -0.33
CA LEU A 60 4.79 -6.78 -0.60
C LEU A 60 3.89 -6.58 0.63
N THR A 61 4.04 -7.43 1.65
CA THR A 61 3.28 -7.35 2.90
C THR A 61 4.14 -7.09 4.14
N LYS A 62 5.43 -6.76 3.96
CA LYS A 62 6.38 -6.54 5.08
C LYS A 62 5.93 -5.46 6.07
N GLY A 63 5.12 -4.51 5.62
CA GLY A 63 4.60 -3.43 6.44
C GLY A 63 3.74 -3.88 7.63
N TYR A 64 3.24 -5.12 7.62
CA TYR A 64 2.56 -5.68 8.80
C TYR A 64 3.52 -5.91 9.98
N ASN A 65 4.81 -6.10 9.68
CA ASN A 65 5.85 -6.34 10.69
C ASN A 65 6.58 -5.06 11.11
N GLU A 66 6.17 -3.90 10.58
CA GLU A 66 6.79 -2.61 10.86
C GLU A 66 5.87 -1.73 11.71
N ASP A 67 6.44 -1.02 12.70
CA ASP A 67 5.73 -0.07 13.55
C ASP A 67 5.85 1.36 12.94
N PRO A 68 4.75 1.93 12.42
CA PRO A 68 4.76 3.26 11.83
C PRO A 68 5.25 4.35 12.78
N SER A 69 4.93 4.22 14.08
CA SER A 69 5.28 5.22 15.08
C SER A 69 6.79 5.26 15.36
N LYS A 70 7.48 4.12 15.28
CA LYS A 70 8.93 4.05 15.45
C LYS A 70 9.69 4.75 14.33
N ILE A 71 9.13 4.76 13.11
CA ILE A 71 9.75 5.41 11.96
C ILE A 71 9.87 6.91 12.17
N LEU A 72 8.84 7.54 12.76
CA LEU A 72 8.80 8.99 12.97
C LEU A 72 9.59 9.42 14.20
N ARG A 73 9.53 8.67 15.31
CA ARG A 73 10.16 9.05 16.60
C ARG A 73 11.65 9.34 16.53
N GLY A 74 12.39 8.70 15.65
CA GLY A 74 13.84 8.86 15.53
C GLY A 74 14.31 10.07 14.73
N ALA A 75 13.39 10.95 14.26
CA ALA A 75 13.75 12.12 13.45
C ALA A 75 12.68 13.21 13.54
N MET A 76 12.40 13.63 14.76
CA MET A 76 11.61 14.83 15.05
C MET A 76 12.55 15.92 15.52
N PHE A 77 12.35 17.14 15.02
CA PHE A 77 13.19 18.29 15.32
C PHE A 77 12.29 19.44 15.77
N ASP A 78 12.74 20.18 16.79
CA ASP A 78 12.06 21.37 17.25
C ASP A 78 12.27 22.53 16.26
N VAL A 79 11.23 23.30 16.02
CA VAL A 79 11.23 24.45 15.09
C VAL A 79 10.35 25.58 15.65
N ASP A 80 10.61 26.79 15.22
CA ASP A 80 9.90 28.03 15.61
C ASP A 80 9.04 28.63 14.48
N TYR A 81 8.92 27.90 13.34
CA TYR A 81 8.11 28.33 12.19
C TYR A 81 6.88 27.44 12.00
N ASP A 82 5.91 27.93 11.25
CA ASP A 82 4.61 27.29 11.00
C ASP A 82 4.17 27.32 9.52
N GLU A 83 5.12 27.45 8.61
CA GLU A 83 4.85 27.30 7.17
C GLU A 83 4.59 25.86 6.80
N MET A 84 3.80 25.67 5.73
CA MET A 84 3.46 24.35 5.21
C MET A 84 4.70 23.60 4.72
N VAL A 85 4.95 22.44 5.28
CA VAL A 85 5.92 21.46 4.78
C VAL A 85 5.20 20.48 3.86
N ILE A 86 5.69 20.31 2.64
CA ILE A 86 5.11 19.38 1.67
C ILE A 86 6.17 18.43 1.11
N VAL A 87 5.86 17.13 1.10
CA VAL A 87 6.63 16.09 0.40
C VAL A 87 5.70 15.48 -0.64
N LYS A 88 6.04 15.65 -1.90
CA LYS A 88 5.18 15.27 -3.02
C LYS A 88 5.85 14.26 -3.94
N ASP A 89 5.04 13.67 -4.83
CA ASP A 89 5.46 12.68 -5.83
C ASP A 89 6.13 11.44 -5.20
N ILE A 90 5.70 11.05 -4.00
CA ILE A 90 6.17 9.82 -3.34
C ILE A 90 5.57 8.64 -4.09
N GLU A 91 6.41 7.87 -4.77
CA GLU A 91 5.97 6.65 -5.45
C GLU A 91 5.43 5.62 -4.46
N MET A 92 4.36 4.93 -4.85
CA MET A 92 3.69 3.96 -3.99
C MET A 92 3.21 2.76 -4.79
N PHE A 93 3.49 1.56 -4.26
CA PHE A 93 2.97 0.29 -4.73
C PHE A 93 2.30 -0.46 -3.58
N SER A 94 1.07 -0.91 -3.78
CA SER A 94 0.30 -1.63 -2.76
C SER A 94 -0.52 -2.76 -3.40
N LEU A 95 -1.06 -3.65 -2.58
CA LEU A 95 -1.97 -4.70 -3.00
C LEU A 95 -3.39 -4.39 -2.56
N CYS A 96 -4.33 -4.41 -3.51
CA CYS A 96 -5.75 -4.29 -3.23
C CYS A 96 -6.22 -5.49 -2.39
N GLU A 97 -6.80 -5.26 -1.21
CA GLU A 97 -7.23 -6.34 -0.31
C GLU A 97 -8.32 -7.24 -0.89
N HIS A 98 -9.12 -6.71 -1.84
CA HIS A 98 -10.22 -7.47 -2.44
C HIS A 98 -9.77 -8.51 -3.47
N HIS A 99 -8.62 -8.28 -4.13
CA HIS A 99 -8.19 -9.10 -5.26
C HIS A 99 -6.73 -9.54 -5.20
N MET A 100 -5.94 -9.02 -4.23
CA MET A 100 -4.48 -9.16 -4.15
C MET A 100 -3.75 -8.71 -5.44
N LEU A 101 -4.40 -7.87 -6.25
CA LEU A 101 -3.79 -7.25 -7.44
C LEU A 101 -3.21 -5.89 -7.07
N PRO A 102 -2.12 -5.48 -7.75
CA PRO A 102 -1.47 -4.22 -7.45
C PRO A 102 -2.34 -2.99 -7.75
N PHE A 103 -2.18 -1.97 -6.93
CA PHE A 103 -2.44 -0.58 -7.31
C PHE A 103 -1.21 0.25 -6.98
N PHE A 104 -0.96 1.25 -7.79
CA PHE A 104 0.27 2.04 -7.73
C PHE A 104 0.02 3.47 -8.17
N GLY A 105 0.84 4.36 -7.70
CA GLY A 105 0.70 5.77 -8.01
C GLY A 105 1.60 6.67 -7.16
N LYS A 106 1.10 7.87 -6.87
CA LYS A 106 1.83 8.90 -6.15
C LYS A 106 1.07 9.34 -4.90
N VAL A 107 1.83 9.59 -3.85
CA VAL A 107 1.34 10.13 -2.58
C VAL A 107 1.94 11.52 -2.37
N HIS A 108 1.11 12.45 -1.96
CA HIS A 108 1.50 13.80 -1.58
C HIS A 108 1.09 14.02 -0.13
N VAL A 109 2.04 14.41 0.71
CA VAL A 109 1.85 14.62 2.13
C VAL A 109 2.25 16.04 2.49
N ALA A 110 1.37 16.76 3.19
CA ALA A 110 1.69 18.06 3.74
C ALA A 110 1.26 18.15 5.20
N TYR A 111 1.96 18.97 5.96
CA TYR A 111 1.54 19.34 7.31
C TYR A 111 2.02 20.76 7.65
N ILE A 112 1.33 21.43 8.56
CA ILE A 112 1.74 22.71 9.11
C ILE A 112 2.26 22.46 10.53
N PRO A 113 3.56 22.68 10.79
CA PRO A 113 4.18 22.41 12.09
C PRO A 113 3.50 23.20 13.24
N LYS A 114 3.61 22.62 14.43
CA LYS A 114 3.33 23.30 15.69
C LYS A 114 4.46 22.99 16.66
N GLY A 115 5.63 23.63 16.42
CA GLY A 115 6.82 23.43 17.22
C GLY A 115 7.67 22.21 16.86
N LYS A 116 7.21 21.31 15.97
CA LYS A 116 7.99 20.12 15.56
C LYS A 116 7.82 19.78 14.08
N VAL A 117 8.92 19.34 13.46
CA VAL A 117 8.94 18.79 12.09
C VAL A 117 9.47 17.36 12.08
N ILE A 118 9.11 16.65 11.01
CA ILE A 118 9.57 15.30 10.73
C ILE A 118 10.67 15.36 9.67
N GLY A 119 11.76 14.63 9.87
CA GLY A 119 12.79 14.49 8.85
C GLY A 119 12.22 13.99 7.53
N LEU A 120 12.46 14.70 6.42
CA LEU A 120 11.80 14.50 5.12
C LEU A 120 11.81 13.05 4.66
N SER A 121 12.92 12.32 4.86
CA SER A 121 13.03 10.90 4.47
C SER A 121 12.12 9.95 5.26
N LYS A 122 11.53 10.40 6.37
CA LYS A 122 10.63 9.58 7.19
C LYS A 122 9.22 9.53 6.61
N ILE A 123 8.82 10.56 5.88
CA ILE A 123 7.50 10.61 5.25
C ILE A 123 7.36 9.50 4.18
N PRO A 124 8.26 9.35 3.20
CA PRO A 124 8.20 8.22 2.26
C PRO A 124 8.27 6.85 2.95
N ARG A 125 9.07 6.71 4.01
CA ARG A 125 9.13 5.45 4.77
C ARG A 125 7.81 5.12 5.47
N LEU A 126 7.13 6.12 6.02
CA LEU A 126 5.78 5.94 6.60
C LEU A 126 4.77 5.48 5.53
N VAL A 127 4.80 6.12 4.35
CA VAL A 127 3.97 5.72 3.21
C VAL A 127 4.23 4.26 2.85
N GLU A 128 5.51 3.85 2.76
CA GLU A 128 5.91 2.48 2.42
C GLU A 128 5.38 1.45 3.44
N VAL A 129 5.46 1.73 4.76
CA VAL A 129 4.93 0.82 5.80
C VAL A 129 3.44 0.53 5.62
N PHE A 130 2.65 1.55 5.30
CA PHE A 130 1.23 1.35 5.09
C PHE A 130 0.91 0.78 3.71
N ALA A 131 1.68 1.15 2.68
CA ALA A 131 1.50 0.65 1.32
C ALA A 131 1.83 -0.86 1.21
N ARG A 132 2.85 -1.34 1.96
CA ARG A 132 3.23 -2.78 1.98
C ARG A 132 2.33 -3.61 2.88
N ARG A 133 1.02 -3.50 2.67
CA ARG A 133 -0.05 -4.28 3.31
C ARG A 133 -1.13 -4.58 2.28
N LEU A 134 -2.09 -5.43 2.62
CA LEU A 134 -3.34 -5.50 1.86
C LEU A 134 -4.18 -4.27 2.19
N GLN A 135 -4.49 -3.44 1.19
CA GLN A 135 -5.03 -2.10 1.41
C GLN A 135 -6.28 -1.78 0.58
N VAL A 136 -7.01 -0.81 1.08
CA VAL A 136 -7.92 0.06 0.32
C VAL A 136 -7.30 1.46 0.30
N GLN A 137 -7.37 2.13 -0.84
CA GLN A 137 -6.69 3.42 -1.02
C GLN A 137 -7.18 4.48 -0.01
N GLU A 138 -8.46 4.50 0.32
CA GLU A 138 -9.07 5.41 1.29
C GLU A 138 -8.50 5.20 2.70
N ARG A 139 -8.37 3.94 3.13
CA ARG A 139 -7.78 3.60 4.42
C ARG A 139 -6.30 3.96 4.47
N LEU A 140 -5.54 3.65 3.43
CA LEU A 140 -4.13 4.02 3.29
C LEU A 140 -3.94 5.53 3.46
N THR A 141 -4.74 6.32 2.74
CA THR A 141 -4.72 7.79 2.78
C THR A 141 -4.95 8.30 4.21
N ARG A 142 -5.93 7.73 4.89
CA ARG A 142 -6.31 8.12 6.24
C ARG A 142 -5.26 7.73 7.27
N GLN A 143 -4.72 6.51 7.20
CA GLN A 143 -3.69 6.01 8.12
C GLN A 143 -2.43 6.88 8.10
N ILE A 144 -1.98 7.32 6.92
CA ILE A 144 -0.83 8.21 6.79
C ILE A 144 -1.11 9.54 7.51
N ALA A 145 -2.27 10.15 7.26
CA ALA A 145 -2.62 11.44 7.86
C ALA A 145 -2.73 11.35 9.39
N ASP A 146 -3.41 10.34 9.91
CA ASP A 146 -3.63 10.16 11.34
C ASP A 146 -2.32 9.88 12.08
N THR A 147 -1.43 9.06 11.51
CA THR A 147 -0.13 8.77 12.13
C THR A 147 0.75 10.02 12.26
N ILE A 148 0.75 10.90 11.26
CA ILE A 148 1.49 12.17 11.34
C ILE A 148 0.84 13.08 12.39
N GLN A 149 -0.48 13.17 12.40
CA GLN A 149 -1.24 13.96 13.36
C GLN A 149 -0.96 13.53 14.80
N GLU A 150 -0.90 12.23 15.06
CA GLU A 150 -0.60 11.66 16.37
C GLU A 150 0.87 11.86 16.78
N ALA A 151 1.80 11.78 15.83
CA ALA A 151 3.23 11.83 16.12
C ALA A 151 3.75 13.19 16.55
N ILE A 152 3.34 14.28 15.88
CA ILE A 152 3.86 15.64 16.12
C ILE A 152 2.79 16.66 16.46
N SER A 153 1.52 16.27 16.52
CA SER A 153 0.37 17.17 16.81
C SER A 153 0.44 18.50 16.04
N PRO A 154 0.60 18.47 14.70
CA PRO A 154 0.73 19.69 13.89
C PRO A 154 -0.60 20.45 13.89
N GLN A 155 -0.62 21.68 13.36
CA GLN A 155 -1.87 22.44 13.16
C GLN A 155 -2.84 21.70 12.23
N GLY A 156 -2.32 20.88 11.32
CA GLY A 156 -3.09 20.02 10.45
C GLY A 156 -2.21 19.19 9.52
N VAL A 157 -2.84 18.22 8.86
CA VAL A 157 -2.23 17.32 7.88
C VAL A 157 -3.11 17.22 6.65
N GLY A 158 -2.51 17.26 5.46
CA GLY A 158 -3.12 16.97 4.18
C GLY A 158 -2.43 15.79 3.50
N VAL A 159 -3.19 14.81 3.07
CA VAL A 159 -2.68 13.69 2.26
C VAL A 159 -3.54 13.54 1.02
N VAL A 160 -2.91 13.41 -0.14
CA VAL A 160 -3.56 13.07 -1.41
C VAL A 160 -2.84 11.88 -2.02
N ILE A 161 -3.61 10.90 -2.48
CA ILE A 161 -3.09 9.75 -3.24
C ILE A 161 -3.81 9.73 -4.59
N GLU A 162 -3.04 9.67 -5.66
CA GLU A 162 -3.52 9.37 -7.00
C GLU A 162 -2.93 8.04 -7.44
N ALA A 163 -3.78 7.06 -7.79
CA ALA A 163 -3.33 5.71 -8.12
C ALA A 163 -4.15 5.07 -9.23
N ARG A 164 -3.53 4.12 -9.92
CA ARG A 164 -4.15 3.22 -10.90
C ARG A 164 -4.29 1.83 -10.28
N HIS A 165 -5.44 1.20 -10.50
CA HIS A 165 -5.79 -0.09 -9.92
C HIS A 165 -5.83 -1.18 -10.99
N LEU A 166 -4.91 -2.14 -10.96
CA LEU A 166 -4.91 -3.25 -11.91
C LEU A 166 -6.17 -4.13 -11.79
N CYS A 167 -6.77 -4.18 -10.60
CA CYS A 167 -8.04 -4.88 -10.41
C CYS A 167 -9.22 -4.28 -11.21
N MET A 168 -9.11 -3.01 -11.64
CA MET A 168 -10.06 -2.33 -12.51
C MET A 168 -9.62 -2.31 -13.98
N MET A 169 -8.29 -2.36 -14.23
CA MET A 169 -7.72 -2.16 -15.57
C MET A 169 -7.66 -3.46 -16.36
N MET A 170 -7.14 -4.54 -15.77
CA MET A 170 -6.82 -5.78 -16.49
C MET A 170 -7.98 -6.79 -16.50
N ARG A 171 -8.98 -6.60 -15.67
CA ARG A 171 -10.18 -7.44 -15.55
C ARG A 171 -11.33 -6.65 -14.93
N GLY A 172 -12.53 -7.24 -14.89
CA GLY A 172 -13.72 -6.61 -14.35
C GLY A 172 -14.29 -5.57 -15.30
N ILE A 173 -14.17 -4.30 -14.97
CA ILE A 173 -14.71 -3.21 -15.81
C ILE A 173 -13.75 -2.76 -16.93
N GLU A 174 -12.50 -3.20 -16.92
CA GLU A 174 -11.47 -2.99 -17.97
C GLU A 174 -11.28 -1.53 -18.38
N LYS A 175 -11.27 -0.60 -17.42
CA LYS A 175 -11.07 0.84 -17.65
C LYS A 175 -9.61 1.23 -17.44
N GLN A 176 -8.82 1.19 -18.51
CA GLN A 176 -7.37 1.35 -18.46
C GLN A 176 -6.91 2.79 -18.14
N ASN A 177 -7.69 3.80 -18.53
CA ASN A 177 -7.34 5.20 -18.33
C ASN A 177 -7.90 5.81 -17.03
N SER A 178 -8.58 5.01 -16.21
CA SER A 178 -9.12 5.49 -14.94
C SER A 178 -8.02 5.62 -13.89
N SER A 179 -7.99 6.74 -13.17
CA SER A 179 -7.25 6.90 -11.93
C SER A 179 -8.22 7.18 -10.78
N THR A 180 -7.82 6.81 -9.58
CA THR A 180 -8.57 7.08 -8.35
C THR A 180 -7.78 8.10 -7.53
N VAL A 181 -8.44 9.19 -7.13
CA VAL A 181 -7.86 10.19 -6.22
C VAL A 181 -8.58 10.12 -4.88
N THR A 182 -7.82 9.94 -3.81
CA THR A 182 -8.31 9.99 -2.44
C THR A 182 -7.60 11.09 -1.66
N SER A 183 -8.28 11.70 -0.70
CA SER A 183 -7.70 12.74 0.14
C SER A 183 -8.12 12.61 1.59
N ALA A 184 -7.20 12.91 2.51
CA ALA A 184 -7.46 13.07 3.93
C ALA A 184 -6.99 14.46 4.37
N MET A 185 -7.89 15.24 4.97
CA MET A 185 -7.64 16.58 5.47
C MET A 185 -7.96 16.63 6.97
N VAL A 186 -6.95 16.95 7.78
CA VAL A 186 -7.03 16.99 9.24
C VAL A 186 -6.63 18.37 9.73
N GLY A 187 -7.24 18.85 10.83
CA GLY A 187 -6.96 20.16 11.41
C GLY A 187 -7.22 21.31 10.43
N CYS A 188 -6.26 22.24 10.32
CA CYS A 188 -6.36 23.44 9.46
C CYS A 188 -6.50 23.14 7.97
N PHE A 189 -6.11 21.93 7.48
CA PHE A 189 -6.33 21.54 6.08
C PHE A 189 -7.83 21.36 5.73
N ARG A 190 -8.74 21.40 6.70
CA ARG A 190 -10.18 21.46 6.44
C ARG A 190 -10.65 22.86 6.03
N GLN A 191 -9.88 23.91 6.35
CA GLN A 191 -10.14 25.28 5.92
C GLN A 191 -9.95 25.39 4.42
N LYS A 192 -10.78 26.19 3.77
CA LYS A 192 -10.83 26.29 2.30
C LYS A 192 -9.52 26.82 1.71
N GLU A 193 -8.94 27.80 2.35
CA GLU A 193 -7.72 28.49 1.91
C GLU A 193 -6.52 27.54 1.95
N THR A 194 -6.25 26.92 3.10
CA THR A 194 -5.14 25.97 3.28
C THR A 194 -5.28 24.76 2.36
N ARG A 195 -6.51 24.25 2.22
CA ARG A 195 -6.77 23.15 1.27
C ARG A 195 -6.49 23.56 -0.17
N ALA A 196 -6.91 24.76 -0.58
CA ALA A 196 -6.73 25.25 -1.93
C ALA A 196 -5.24 25.45 -2.25
N GLU A 197 -4.46 26.00 -1.33
CA GLU A 197 -3.01 26.15 -1.45
C GLU A 197 -2.34 24.79 -1.62
N PHE A 198 -2.61 23.83 -0.72
CA PHE A 198 -2.06 22.47 -0.80
C PHE A 198 -2.36 21.81 -2.15
N LEU A 199 -3.64 21.81 -2.57
CA LEU A 199 -4.03 21.20 -3.83
C LEU A 199 -3.41 21.91 -5.06
N SER A 200 -3.18 23.22 -4.98
CA SER A 200 -2.45 23.97 -6.03
C SER A 200 -1.00 23.51 -6.12
N LEU A 201 -0.30 23.38 -5.00
CA LEU A 201 1.09 22.91 -4.95
C LEU A 201 1.24 21.46 -5.43
N VAL A 202 0.28 20.60 -5.14
CA VAL A 202 0.24 19.23 -5.65
C VAL A 202 0.09 19.21 -7.18
N ARG A 203 -0.83 19.99 -7.74
CA ARG A 203 -1.09 20.04 -9.20
C ARG A 203 0.08 20.55 -10.03
N GLN A 204 0.90 21.44 -9.50
CA GLN A 204 2.08 21.98 -10.19
C GLN A 204 3.14 20.91 -10.51
N SER A 205 3.04 19.72 -9.95
CA SER A 205 3.93 18.57 -10.24
C SER A 205 3.60 17.86 -11.56
N GLY A 206 2.41 18.03 -12.11
CA GLY A 206 1.94 17.30 -13.29
C GLY A 206 2.63 17.64 -14.62
N ASN A 207 3.53 18.64 -14.67
CA ASN A 207 4.27 19.04 -15.89
C ASN A 207 5.68 18.45 -15.99
N ALA A 208 6.14 17.68 -15.01
CA ALA A 208 7.36 16.89 -15.16
C ALA A 208 6.95 15.51 -15.71
N SER A 209 7.00 15.35 -17.04
CA SER A 209 6.81 14.10 -17.75
C SER A 209 7.69 12.99 -17.15
N LEU A 210 7.09 11.86 -16.80
CA LEU A 210 7.76 10.58 -16.71
C LEU A 210 8.14 10.11 -18.10
#